data_835b7eabd74712621d1557561e86d02d
#
_entry.id   835b7eabd74712621d1557561e86d02d
#
_cell.length_a   1.000
_cell.length_b   1.000
_cell.length_c   1.000
_cell.angle_alpha   90.00
_cell.angle_beta   90.00
_cell.angle_gamma   90.00
#
_symmetry.space_group_name_H-M   'P 1'
#
loop_
_entity.id
_entity.type
_entity.pdbx_description
1 polymer ?
#
loop_
_entity_poly.entity_id
_entity_poly.type
_entity_poly.pdbx_seq_one_letter_code
_entity_poly.pdbx_strand_id
1 'polypeptide(L)'
;MALSDTINDLGNSIINLVGTRANRSLSNLDAAGEARFASIPGGSGGGGVKPSVCKNMSIRIDGTSVYLKWQDPGDTIIEKQVVSSWAGTKIVKKVGSYPTNEEDGTVVIDNKVKNAYLEDAYVDTITSGQDIYYKAFPYNTDEAYTYNDKNNFVDAIIYEFTINPNDSNPATRVSYPAGCTNESFTPAKMNFSSGQFEYGDWEHAFFQPRPVMVKFDGTIDYELYKNDVTKKADGATTSDVANKSYAGNAMIAFPQVWFKFAMDGTLFHVYVSNKQVDSTYHCYTHYNKLGVLVDEIFIMMYQPTYDNNVQGTSANPLLRSISGQGICVNNSGTNEILWAENTNKKATGANWSLWDYGMFQMIGMLLTLMGKSTNVEATYGKGRDSNNANNTTGECDQRGMFYGTQATGPVKIFGIENYYANYWKRCNGCCYSTTDGLRIKMTETTIDGSTVNGYNTDGTGYVHNTGTFSGSSGGYISQMTLNENGIFPKIASGSATTYWCDGLWWANGGFAFVGGDYSNGSLFGCFTVYLSHAVSAAYGGIGGSLSCKPNA
;
A
#
# COMPACT_ATOMS: atom_id res chain seq x y z
N MET A 1 22.47 -39.86 -27.81
CA MET A 1 23.31 -39.23 -26.80
C MET A 1 23.67 -40.28 -25.77
N ALA A 2 24.93 -40.46 -25.46
CA ALA A 2 25.33 -41.38 -24.40
C ALA A 2 24.92 -40.79 -23.04
N LEU A 3 24.64 -41.64 -22.05
CA LEU A 3 24.29 -41.21 -20.69
C LEU A 3 25.33 -40.25 -20.11
N SER A 4 26.60 -40.43 -20.48
CA SER A 4 27.72 -39.54 -20.15
C SER A 4 27.53 -38.10 -20.67
N ASP A 5 26.96 -37.95 -21.85
CA ASP A 5 26.75 -36.62 -22.46
C ASP A 5 25.62 -35.87 -21.75
N THR A 6 24.56 -36.61 -21.37
CA THR A 6 23.45 -36.06 -20.60
C THR A 6 23.87 -35.64 -19.19
N ILE A 7 24.74 -36.41 -18.52
CA ILE A 7 25.29 -36.07 -17.20
C ILE A 7 26.21 -34.84 -17.29
N ASN A 8 27.03 -34.74 -18.34
CA ASN A 8 27.90 -33.61 -18.57
C ASN A 8 27.11 -32.33 -18.89
N ASP A 9 26.03 -32.44 -19.66
CA ASP A 9 25.14 -31.30 -19.96
C ASP A 9 24.40 -30.82 -18.73
N LEU A 10 23.93 -31.74 -17.87
CA LEU A 10 23.32 -31.38 -16.58
C LEU A 10 24.34 -30.71 -15.64
N GLY A 11 25.55 -31.29 -15.55
CA GLY A 11 26.66 -30.73 -14.79
C GLY A 11 27.06 -29.33 -15.27
N ASN A 12 27.10 -29.11 -16.58
CA ASN A 12 27.39 -27.79 -17.17
C ASN A 12 26.26 -26.77 -16.89
N SER A 13 25.02 -27.21 -16.90
CA SER A 13 23.87 -26.36 -16.57
C SER A 13 23.89 -25.94 -15.10
N ILE A 14 24.21 -26.83 -14.18
CA ILE A 14 24.36 -26.53 -12.75
C ILE A 14 25.56 -25.59 -12.52
N ILE A 15 26.71 -25.79 -13.18
CA ILE A 15 27.87 -24.89 -13.09
C ILE A 15 27.52 -23.49 -13.59
N ASN A 16 26.78 -23.37 -14.67
CA ASN A 16 26.33 -22.07 -15.19
C ASN A 16 25.38 -21.38 -14.21
N LEU A 17 24.50 -22.13 -13.54
CA LEU A 17 23.58 -21.62 -12.51
C LEU A 17 24.34 -21.10 -11.27
N VAL A 18 25.44 -21.76 -10.85
CA VAL A 18 26.23 -21.40 -9.67
C VAL A 18 27.49 -20.58 -9.97
N GLY A 19 27.78 -20.29 -11.23
CA GLY A 19 28.64 -19.19 -11.66
C GLY A 19 30.12 -19.45 -11.92
N THR A 20 30.68 -20.65 -11.75
CA THR A 20 32.09 -20.90 -12.14
C THR A 20 32.33 -22.33 -12.62
N ARG A 21 33.07 -22.46 -13.73
CA ARG A 21 33.46 -23.73 -14.34
C ARG A 21 34.82 -24.28 -13.91
N ALA A 22 35.66 -23.50 -13.25
CA ALA A 22 37.03 -23.88 -13.02
C ALA A 22 37.18 -24.95 -11.93
N ASN A 23 37.81 -26.05 -12.26
CA ASN A 23 38.32 -27.10 -11.36
C ASN A 23 37.34 -27.78 -10.42
N ARG A 24 36.15 -28.16 -10.90
CA ARG A 24 35.16 -28.84 -10.05
C ARG A 24 35.02 -30.32 -10.44
N SER A 25 35.19 -31.19 -9.45
CA SER A 25 34.75 -32.59 -9.50
C SER A 25 33.24 -32.69 -9.32
N LEU A 26 32.61 -33.81 -9.69
CA LEU A 26 31.19 -34.07 -9.44
C LEU A 26 30.81 -33.90 -7.96
N SER A 27 31.67 -34.31 -7.01
CA SER A 27 31.44 -34.11 -5.58
C SER A 27 31.42 -32.63 -5.17
N ASN A 28 32.25 -31.78 -5.79
CA ASN A 28 32.25 -30.36 -5.54
C ASN A 28 31.07 -29.66 -6.22
N LEU A 29 30.53 -30.24 -7.28
CA LEU A 29 29.34 -29.76 -7.97
C LEU A 29 28.10 -29.97 -7.11
N ASP A 30 27.95 -31.13 -6.48
CA ASP A 30 26.84 -31.45 -5.59
C ASP A 30 26.80 -30.50 -4.39
N ALA A 31 27.94 -30.33 -3.71
CA ALA A 31 28.05 -29.38 -2.59
C ALA A 31 27.79 -27.93 -3.00
N ALA A 32 28.20 -27.51 -4.19
CA ALA A 32 27.92 -26.17 -4.71
C ALA A 32 26.45 -26.01 -5.15
N GLY A 33 25.82 -27.07 -5.64
CA GLY A 33 24.39 -27.11 -5.95
C GLY A 33 23.56 -26.98 -4.67
N GLU A 34 23.84 -27.79 -3.65
CA GLU A 34 23.16 -27.73 -2.36
C GLU A 34 23.34 -26.38 -1.67
N ALA A 35 24.55 -25.79 -1.69
CA ALA A 35 24.79 -24.47 -1.13
C ALA A 35 23.99 -23.35 -1.85
N ARG A 36 23.77 -23.50 -3.16
CA ARG A 36 22.96 -22.56 -3.94
C ARG A 36 21.46 -22.76 -3.68
N PHE A 37 20.99 -23.99 -3.59
CA PHE A 37 19.61 -24.29 -3.19
C PHE A 37 19.30 -23.82 -1.77
N ALA A 38 20.24 -23.94 -0.84
CA ALA A 38 20.10 -23.42 0.53
C ALA A 38 20.05 -21.88 0.58
N SER A 39 20.61 -21.18 -0.42
CA SER A 39 20.57 -19.72 -0.52
C SER A 39 19.33 -19.17 -1.23
N ILE A 40 18.51 -20.02 -1.86
CA ILE A 40 17.19 -19.63 -2.39
C ILE A 40 16.23 -19.58 -1.20
N PRO A 41 15.48 -18.49 -0.99
CA PRO A 41 14.47 -18.44 0.08
C PRO A 41 13.52 -19.65 -0.01
N GLY A 42 13.62 -20.57 0.96
CA GLY A 42 12.90 -21.86 0.98
C GLY A 42 13.74 -23.12 0.75
N GLY A 43 15.03 -22.98 0.40
CA GLY A 43 15.96 -24.10 0.28
C GLY A 43 16.63 -24.47 1.60
N SER A 44 16.09 -25.42 2.35
CA SER A 44 16.83 -26.15 3.40
C SER A 44 17.24 -27.50 2.83
N GLY A 45 18.50 -27.91 3.07
CA GLY A 45 19.06 -29.12 2.49
C GLY A 45 18.16 -30.37 2.65
N GLY A 46 17.95 -31.09 1.56
CA GLY A 46 17.32 -32.40 1.52
C GLY A 46 15.88 -32.50 1.06
N GLY A 47 15.28 -31.46 0.50
CA GLY A 47 13.93 -31.54 -0.05
C GLY A 47 13.77 -30.61 -1.25
N GLY A 48 13.10 -31.07 -2.30
CA GLY A 48 12.84 -30.33 -3.54
C GLY A 48 12.23 -28.93 -3.33
N VAL A 49 12.06 -28.18 -4.41
CA VAL A 49 11.44 -26.84 -4.38
C VAL A 49 10.08 -26.92 -3.68
N LYS A 50 9.93 -26.14 -2.60
CA LYS A 50 8.70 -26.15 -1.78
C LYS A 50 7.57 -25.39 -2.48
N PRO A 51 6.29 -25.71 -2.21
CA PRO A 51 5.17 -24.91 -2.66
C PRO A 51 5.24 -23.48 -2.13
N SER A 52 4.56 -22.55 -2.81
CA SER A 52 4.34 -21.22 -2.29
C SER A 52 3.44 -21.24 -1.04
N VAL A 53 3.24 -20.09 -0.41
CA VAL A 53 2.32 -19.94 0.73
C VAL A 53 0.86 -20.06 0.29
N CYS A 54 -0.01 -20.47 1.20
CA CYS A 54 -1.46 -20.38 1.02
C CYS A 54 -1.90 -18.91 0.91
N LYS A 55 -3.00 -18.69 0.21
CA LYS A 55 -3.61 -17.35 0.05
C LYS A 55 -5.01 -17.34 0.64
N ASN A 56 -5.62 -16.15 0.73
CA ASN A 56 -7.01 -15.97 1.17
C ASN A 56 -7.36 -16.73 2.46
N MET A 57 -6.41 -16.74 3.39
CA MET A 57 -6.56 -17.46 4.65
C MET A 57 -7.46 -16.67 5.59
N SER A 58 -8.49 -17.31 6.13
CA SER A 58 -9.38 -16.72 7.13
C SER A 58 -9.73 -17.71 8.22
N ILE A 59 -9.89 -17.22 9.44
CA ILE A 59 -10.42 -17.93 10.57
C ILE A 59 -11.61 -17.14 11.13
N ARG A 60 -12.68 -17.83 11.50
CA ARG A 60 -13.81 -17.28 12.26
C ARG A 60 -14.13 -18.25 13.39
N ILE A 61 -14.24 -17.74 14.60
CA ILE A 61 -14.60 -18.52 15.78
C ILE A 61 -16.03 -18.16 16.17
N ASP A 62 -16.86 -19.19 16.41
CA ASP A 62 -18.25 -19.07 16.82
C ASP A 62 -18.53 -20.10 17.92
N GLY A 63 -18.49 -19.67 19.17
CA GLY A 63 -18.54 -20.54 20.32
C GLY A 63 -17.35 -21.52 20.35
N THR A 64 -17.62 -22.80 20.18
CA THR A 64 -16.57 -23.85 20.08
C THR A 64 -16.26 -24.28 18.66
N SER A 65 -16.91 -23.71 17.65
CA SER A 65 -16.69 -24.00 16.24
C SER A 65 -15.69 -23.02 15.64
N VAL A 66 -14.70 -23.52 14.93
CA VAL A 66 -13.69 -22.74 14.20
C VAL A 66 -13.84 -23.01 12.71
N TYR A 67 -14.07 -21.97 11.95
CA TYR A 67 -14.26 -21.99 10.51
C TYR A 67 -12.99 -21.51 9.83
N LEU A 68 -12.33 -22.38 9.06
CA LEU A 68 -11.07 -22.09 8.38
C LEU A 68 -11.30 -22.09 6.88
N LYS A 69 -10.88 -21.03 6.20
CA LYS A 69 -10.84 -20.96 4.73
C LYS A 69 -9.42 -20.67 4.26
N TRP A 70 -9.03 -21.24 3.13
CA TRP A 70 -7.75 -20.92 2.48
C TRP A 70 -7.79 -21.31 1.00
N GLN A 71 -6.93 -20.65 0.25
CA GLN A 71 -6.60 -21.02 -1.12
C GLN A 71 -5.27 -21.75 -1.14
N ASP A 72 -5.27 -22.94 -1.70
CA ASP A 72 -4.03 -23.73 -1.85
C ASP A 72 -3.10 -23.08 -2.88
N PRO A 73 -1.76 -23.14 -2.68
CA PRO A 73 -0.81 -22.56 -3.63
C PRO A 73 -0.87 -23.27 -4.99
N GLY A 74 -0.60 -22.50 -6.05
CA GLY A 74 -0.36 -23.06 -7.39
C GLY A 74 0.92 -23.89 -7.45
N ASP A 75 1.16 -24.48 -8.61
CA ASP A 75 2.45 -25.10 -8.90
C ASP A 75 3.54 -24.02 -8.95
N THR A 76 4.73 -24.33 -8.46
CA THR A 76 5.88 -23.43 -8.58
C THR A 76 6.50 -23.57 -9.95
N ILE A 77 6.54 -22.48 -10.71
CA ILE A 77 7.05 -22.44 -12.07
C ILE A 77 8.33 -21.60 -12.11
N ILE A 78 9.42 -22.17 -12.59
CA ILE A 78 10.68 -21.47 -12.85
C ILE A 78 11.01 -21.66 -14.34
N GLU A 79 11.31 -20.56 -15.05
CA GLU A 79 11.64 -20.58 -16.49
C GLU A 79 10.64 -21.36 -17.37
N LYS A 80 9.35 -21.22 -17.07
CA LYS A 80 8.22 -21.91 -17.73
C LYS A 80 8.14 -23.43 -17.49
N GLN A 81 8.92 -23.96 -16.55
CA GLN A 81 8.85 -25.34 -16.14
C GLN A 81 8.24 -25.46 -14.74
N VAL A 82 7.34 -26.42 -14.55
CA VAL A 82 6.82 -26.77 -13.23
C VAL A 82 7.94 -27.48 -12.47
N VAL A 83 8.45 -26.83 -11.42
CA VAL A 83 9.54 -27.37 -10.59
C VAL A 83 9.04 -27.95 -9.26
N SER A 84 7.79 -27.64 -8.88
CA SER A 84 7.14 -28.20 -7.71
C SER A 84 5.63 -28.17 -7.91
N SER A 85 4.97 -29.31 -7.81
CA SER A 85 3.51 -29.42 -7.85
C SER A 85 2.97 -29.57 -6.43
N TRP A 86 1.96 -28.76 -6.12
CA TRP A 86 1.24 -28.90 -4.86
C TRP A 86 0.58 -30.28 -4.76
N ALA A 87 0.79 -30.98 -3.65
CA ALA A 87 0.22 -32.31 -3.38
C ALA A 87 -0.81 -32.30 -2.24
N GLY A 88 -0.71 -31.32 -1.32
CA GLY A 88 -1.64 -31.18 -0.22
C GLY A 88 -1.32 -30.03 0.70
N THR A 89 -2.24 -29.77 1.64
CA THR A 89 -2.08 -28.78 2.71
C THR A 89 -2.52 -29.38 4.03
N LYS A 90 -1.60 -29.55 4.98
CA LYS A 90 -1.92 -29.90 6.36
C LYS A 90 -2.27 -28.65 7.15
N ILE A 91 -3.36 -28.67 7.89
CA ILE A 91 -3.67 -27.66 8.90
C ILE A 91 -3.37 -28.25 10.27
N VAL A 92 -2.54 -27.57 11.02
CA VAL A 92 -2.13 -27.97 12.39
C VAL A 92 -2.62 -26.91 13.37
N LYS A 93 -3.19 -27.37 14.50
CA LYS A 93 -3.54 -26.50 15.63
C LYS A 93 -2.65 -26.76 16.84
N LYS A 94 -2.37 -25.73 17.62
CA LYS A 94 -1.58 -25.78 18.83
C LYS A 94 -2.11 -24.80 19.87
N VAL A 95 -2.01 -25.16 21.14
CA VAL A 95 -2.38 -24.28 22.27
C VAL A 95 -1.19 -23.37 22.62
N GLY A 96 -1.47 -22.07 22.81
CA GLY A 96 -0.53 -21.07 23.33
C GLY A 96 0.44 -20.45 22.31
N SER A 97 0.61 -21.04 21.12
CA SER A 97 1.46 -20.47 20.06
C SER A 97 1.16 -21.07 18.69
N TYR A 98 1.60 -20.40 17.61
CA TYR A 98 1.55 -21.00 16.27
C TYR A 98 2.44 -22.23 16.16
N PRO A 99 1.99 -23.30 15.47
CA PRO A 99 2.83 -24.41 15.11
C PRO A 99 4.06 -23.97 14.29
N THR A 100 5.24 -24.51 14.59
CA THR A 100 6.48 -24.21 13.89
C THR A 100 6.74 -25.15 12.70
N ASN A 101 6.17 -26.37 12.75
CA ASN A 101 6.21 -27.37 11.69
C ASN A 101 4.91 -28.21 11.70
N GLU A 102 4.78 -29.12 10.74
CA GLU A 102 3.59 -29.96 10.51
C GLU A 102 3.34 -31.04 11.55
N GLU A 103 4.29 -31.22 12.49
CA GLU A 103 4.21 -32.16 13.62
C GLU A 103 4.09 -31.44 14.97
N ASP A 104 4.25 -30.10 14.98
CA ASP A 104 4.24 -29.28 16.18
C ASP A 104 2.80 -28.91 16.60
N GLY A 105 2.00 -29.90 16.95
CA GLY A 105 0.63 -29.74 17.39
C GLY A 105 -0.27 -30.89 16.95
N THR A 106 -1.56 -30.60 16.82
CA THR A 106 -2.56 -31.55 16.35
C THR A 106 -2.91 -31.26 14.89
N VAL A 107 -2.70 -32.20 13.99
CA VAL A 107 -3.20 -32.12 12.62
C VAL A 107 -4.72 -32.20 12.64
N VAL A 108 -5.40 -31.16 12.16
CA VAL A 108 -6.86 -31.11 12.08
C VAL A 108 -7.38 -31.59 10.73
N ILE A 109 -6.59 -31.42 9.68
CA ILE A 109 -6.87 -31.95 8.35
C ILE A 109 -5.58 -32.04 7.52
N ASP A 110 -5.49 -33.06 6.66
CA ASP A 110 -4.54 -33.19 5.55
C ASP A 110 -5.35 -33.12 4.24
N ASN A 111 -5.50 -31.91 3.71
CA ASN A 111 -6.30 -31.68 2.50
C ASN A 111 -5.50 -31.97 1.24
N LYS A 112 -6.03 -32.86 0.39
CA LYS A 112 -5.44 -33.26 -0.91
C LYS A 112 -6.32 -32.87 -2.11
N VAL A 113 -7.40 -32.14 -1.87
CA VAL A 113 -8.30 -31.64 -2.92
C VAL A 113 -8.06 -30.14 -3.08
N LYS A 114 -7.54 -29.74 -4.22
CA LYS A 114 -7.16 -28.34 -4.50
C LYS A 114 -8.31 -27.38 -4.26
N ASN A 115 -8.08 -26.37 -3.43
CA ASN A 115 -9.04 -25.30 -3.11
C ASN A 115 -10.37 -25.80 -2.52
N ALA A 116 -10.41 -26.97 -1.89
CA ALA A 116 -11.64 -27.52 -1.31
C ALA A 116 -12.29 -26.59 -0.27
N TYR A 117 -11.48 -25.76 0.38
CA TYR A 117 -11.91 -24.86 1.45
C TYR A 117 -11.72 -23.37 1.11
N LEU A 118 -11.73 -23.05 -0.18
CA LEU A 118 -11.69 -21.67 -0.65
C LEU A 118 -13.05 -20.97 -0.46
N GLU A 119 -14.13 -21.62 -0.86
CA GLU A 119 -15.49 -21.07 -0.77
C GLU A 119 -16.21 -21.57 0.50
N ASP A 120 -16.15 -22.85 0.80
CA ASP A 120 -16.75 -23.47 1.97
C ASP A 120 -15.69 -23.70 3.06
N ALA A 121 -15.98 -23.25 4.29
CA ALA A 121 -15.02 -23.37 5.39
C ALA A 121 -14.86 -24.80 5.88
N TYR A 122 -13.63 -25.21 6.17
CA TYR A 122 -13.39 -26.35 7.04
C TYR A 122 -13.81 -26.01 8.47
N VAL A 123 -14.54 -26.89 9.14
CA VAL A 123 -15.02 -26.66 10.51
C VAL A 123 -14.27 -27.57 11.47
N ASP A 124 -13.53 -26.97 12.40
CA ASP A 124 -12.91 -27.66 13.53
C ASP A 124 -13.67 -27.32 14.82
N THR A 125 -13.47 -28.13 15.86
CA THR A 125 -14.06 -27.91 17.18
C THR A 125 -12.97 -27.72 18.23
N ILE A 126 -13.14 -26.73 19.09
CA ILE A 126 -12.19 -26.40 20.17
C ILE A 126 -12.87 -26.48 21.53
N THR A 127 -12.06 -26.60 22.58
CA THR A 127 -12.53 -26.44 23.95
C THR A 127 -12.58 -24.94 24.29
N SER A 128 -13.67 -24.49 24.87
CA SER A 128 -13.84 -23.10 25.28
C SER A 128 -12.74 -22.66 26.27
N GLY A 129 -12.23 -21.44 26.09
CA GLY A 129 -11.25 -20.81 26.98
C GLY A 129 -9.79 -21.22 26.75
N GLN A 130 -9.48 -21.89 25.63
CA GLN A 130 -8.09 -22.16 25.22
C GLN A 130 -7.68 -21.22 24.09
N ASP A 131 -6.48 -20.63 24.20
CA ASP A 131 -5.83 -19.90 23.10
C ASP A 131 -5.27 -20.88 22.09
N ILE A 132 -6.01 -21.14 21.03
CA ILE A 132 -5.63 -22.10 19.98
C ILE A 132 -5.22 -21.35 18.72
N TYR A 133 -4.06 -21.73 18.18
CA TYR A 133 -3.45 -21.15 16.99
C TYR A 133 -3.44 -22.19 15.87
N TYR A 134 -3.75 -21.75 14.65
CA TYR A 134 -3.81 -22.60 13.47
C TYR A 134 -2.78 -22.13 12.42
N LYS A 135 -2.12 -23.09 11.77
CA LYS A 135 -1.18 -22.83 10.68
C LYS A 135 -1.33 -23.85 9.57
N ALA A 136 -1.22 -23.37 8.33
CA ALA A 136 -1.22 -24.22 7.15
C ALA A 136 0.21 -24.58 6.75
N PHE A 137 0.42 -25.82 6.35
CA PHE A 137 1.67 -26.37 5.84
C PHE A 137 1.41 -26.99 4.47
N PRO A 138 1.41 -26.19 3.39
CA PRO A 138 1.33 -26.75 2.04
C PRO A 138 2.60 -27.53 1.71
N TYR A 139 2.45 -28.64 1.00
CA TYR A 139 3.54 -29.53 0.61
C TYR A 139 3.40 -30.01 -0.82
N ASN A 140 4.52 -30.43 -1.40
CA ASN A 140 4.61 -30.98 -2.74
C ASN A 140 4.59 -32.52 -2.74
N THR A 141 4.72 -33.13 -3.91
CA THR A 141 4.76 -34.60 -4.10
C THR A 141 5.93 -35.28 -3.39
N ASP A 142 6.98 -34.56 -3.02
CA ASP A 142 8.15 -35.05 -2.28
C ASP A 142 8.02 -34.79 -0.77
N GLU A 143 6.82 -34.43 -0.31
CA GLU A 143 6.52 -34.06 1.08
C GLU A 143 7.39 -32.91 1.62
N ALA A 144 7.86 -32.00 0.74
CA ALA A 144 8.57 -30.79 1.15
C ALA A 144 7.58 -29.69 1.58
N TYR A 145 7.53 -29.42 2.88
CA TYR A 145 6.60 -28.49 3.51
C TYR A 145 7.10 -27.04 3.50
N THR A 146 6.18 -26.09 3.37
CA THR A 146 6.43 -24.65 3.51
C THR A 146 6.13 -24.17 4.92
N TYR A 147 7.15 -23.62 5.62
CA TYR A 147 7.10 -23.19 7.03
C TYR A 147 6.97 -21.69 7.21
N ASN A 148 6.35 -20.99 6.27
CA ASN A 148 6.24 -19.54 6.30
C ASN A 148 5.15 -19.08 7.29
N ASP A 149 5.39 -17.98 8.03
CA ASP A 149 4.42 -17.42 8.97
C ASP A 149 3.23 -16.74 8.28
N LYS A 150 3.31 -16.44 6.99
CA LYS A 150 2.16 -16.06 6.17
C LYS A 150 1.08 -17.15 6.09
N ASN A 151 1.42 -18.39 6.46
CA ASN A 151 0.49 -19.51 6.57
C ASN A 151 -0.22 -19.60 7.94
N ASN A 152 -0.01 -18.65 8.85
CA ASN A 152 -0.75 -18.56 10.10
C ASN A 152 -2.19 -18.13 9.81
N PHE A 153 -3.17 -18.80 10.43
CA PHE A 153 -4.55 -18.33 10.44
C PHE A 153 -4.67 -17.23 11.49
N VAL A 154 -4.77 -16.01 11.03
CA VAL A 154 -4.94 -14.84 11.89
C VAL A 154 -6.37 -14.36 11.78
N ASP A 155 -7.01 -14.09 12.91
CA ASP A 155 -8.33 -13.46 12.91
C ASP A 155 -8.29 -12.12 12.18
N ALA A 156 -9.38 -11.80 11.49
CA ALA A 156 -9.52 -10.49 10.89
C ALA A 156 -9.53 -9.44 12.00
N ILE A 157 -8.56 -8.52 11.96
CA ILE A 157 -8.63 -7.32 12.78
C ILE A 157 -9.52 -6.34 12.02
N ILE A 158 -10.62 -5.94 12.64
CA ILE A 158 -11.55 -4.97 12.06
C ILE A 158 -11.61 -3.77 12.98
N TYR A 159 -11.21 -2.61 12.45
CA TYR A 159 -11.47 -1.31 13.07
C TYR A 159 -12.68 -0.66 12.40
N GLU A 160 -13.41 0.15 13.15
CA GLU A 160 -14.65 0.73 12.67
C GLU A 160 -14.75 2.20 13.07
N PHE A 161 -15.32 2.99 12.21
CA PHE A 161 -15.77 4.33 12.56
C PHE A 161 -17.02 4.72 11.77
N THR A 162 -17.79 5.64 12.34
CA THR A 162 -18.92 6.24 11.66
C THR A 162 -18.68 7.73 11.47
N ILE A 163 -19.25 8.29 10.41
CA ILE A 163 -19.30 9.73 10.18
C ILE A 163 -20.77 10.14 10.13
N ASN A 164 -21.16 11.08 10.98
CA ASN A 164 -22.44 11.73 10.89
C ASN A 164 -22.36 12.90 9.87
N PRO A 165 -22.90 12.76 8.65
CA PRO A 165 -22.81 13.80 7.63
C PRO A 165 -23.55 15.08 8.02
N ASN A 166 -24.49 15.03 8.97
CA ASN A 166 -25.27 16.17 9.42
C ASN A 166 -24.63 16.95 10.59
N ASP A 167 -23.63 16.38 11.26
CA ASP A 167 -22.89 17.08 12.29
C ASP A 167 -21.83 17.98 11.63
N SER A 168 -21.90 19.29 11.87
CA SER A 168 -20.96 20.26 11.31
C SER A 168 -19.62 20.31 12.04
N ASN A 169 -19.56 19.79 13.28
CA ASN A 169 -18.32 19.82 14.07
C ASN A 169 -17.41 18.65 13.69
N PRO A 170 -16.23 18.89 13.09
CA PRO A 170 -15.32 17.83 12.64
C PRO A 170 -14.81 16.93 13.76
N ALA A 171 -14.80 17.38 15.02
CA ALA A 171 -14.32 16.59 16.16
C ALA A 171 -15.37 15.65 16.76
N THR A 172 -16.66 15.92 16.56
CA THR A 172 -17.75 15.10 17.11
C THR A 172 -18.47 14.25 16.07
N ARG A 173 -18.34 14.61 14.80
CA ARG A 173 -18.99 13.89 13.69
C ARG A 173 -18.43 12.49 13.43
N VAL A 174 -17.20 12.21 13.89
CA VAL A 174 -16.56 10.90 13.80
C VAL A 174 -16.67 10.19 15.14
N SER A 175 -17.18 8.97 15.13
CA SER A 175 -17.31 8.15 16.34
C SER A 175 -16.88 6.71 16.10
N TYR A 176 -16.46 6.02 17.16
CA TYR A 176 -16.24 4.58 17.15
C TYR A 176 -17.52 3.92 17.66
N PRO A 177 -18.11 2.98 16.89
CA PRO A 177 -19.34 2.29 17.29
C PRO A 177 -19.15 1.46 18.56
N ALA A 178 -20.23 1.32 19.35
CA ALA A 178 -20.23 0.41 20.49
C ALA A 178 -20.01 -1.05 20.04
N GLY A 179 -19.18 -1.79 20.77
CA GLY A 179 -18.87 -3.19 20.50
C GLY A 179 -17.80 -3.42 19.42
N CYS A 180 -17.28 -2.37 18.73
CA CYS A 180 -16.18 -2.53 17.79
C CYS A 180 -14.83 -2.68 18.51
N THR A 181 -13.84 -3.25 17.82
CA THR A 181 -12.48 -3.49 18.35
C THR A 181 -11.84 -2.22 18.92
N ASN A 182 -12.09 -1.07 18.30
CA ASN A 182 -11.49 0.21 18.69
C ASN A 182 -12.45 1.15 19.46
N GLU A 183 -13.54 0.64 20.04
CA GLU A 183 -14.52 1.45 20.78
C GLU A 183 -13.86 2.37 21.82
N SER A 184 -12.94 1.82 22.60
CA SER A 184 -12.24 2.52 23.69
C SER A 184 -10.92 3.16 23.30
N PHE A 185 -10.52 3.11 22.02
CA PHE A 185 -9.21 3.60 21.60
C PHE A 185 -9.09 5.12 21.77
N THR A 186 -7.96 5.53 22.31
CA THR A 186 -7.52 6.92 22.38
C THR A 186 -7.12 7.38 20.98
N PRO A 187 -7.70 8.46 20.44
CA PRO A 187 -7.33 8.97 19.13
C PRO A 187 -5.88 9.46 19.07
N ALA A 188 -5.28 9.33 17.88
CA ALA A 188 -3.96 9.87 17.59
C ALA A 188 -4.04 11.37 17.26
N LYS A 189 -3.01 12.15 17.64
CA LYS A 189 -2.90 13.57 17.34
C LYS A 189 -1.47 14.10 17.50
N MET A 190 -1.18 15.23 16.88
CA MET A 190 0.02 16.01 17.25
C MET A 190 -0.20 16.71 18.59
N ASN A 191 0.75 16.57 19.48
CA ASN A 191 0.89 17.46 20.63
C ASN A 191 1.75 18.66 20.21
N PHE A 192 1.09 19.75 19.82
CA PHE A 192 1.80 20.92 19.30
C PHE A 192 2.64 21.65 20.35
N SER A 193 2.38 21.43 21.65
CA SER A 193 3.17 22.04 22.72
C SER A 193 4.51 21.34 22.92
N SER A 194 4.53 20.00 22.81
CA SER A 194 5.77 19.20 22.92
C SER A 194 6.45 18.96 21.58
N GLY A 195 5.73 19.15 20.46
CA GLY A 195 6.19 18.79 19.12
C GLY A 195 6.27 17.28 18.87
N GLN A 196 5.65 16.47 19.73
CA GLN A 196 5.63 15.00 19.61
C GLN A 196 4.28 14.51 19.08
N PHE A 197 4.31 13.43 18.32
CA PHE A 197 3.10 12.75 17.90
C PHE A 197 2.65 11.75 18.97
N GLU A 198 1.41 11.87 19.38
CA GLU A 198 0.74 10.96 20.31
C GLU A 198 -0.07 9.95 19.49
N TYR A 199 0.39 8.72 19.40
CA TYR A 199 -0.29 7.65 18.65
C TYR A 199 -1.62 7.21 19.29
N GLY A 200 -1.82 7.49 20.60
CA GLY A 200 -2.91 6.86 21.34
C GLY A 200 -2.75 5.33 21.30
N ASP A 201 -3.83 4.62 20.96
CA ASP A 201 -3.82 3.16 20.85
C ASP A 201 -3.50 2.66 19.43
N TRP A 202 -3.06 3.54 18.50
CA TRP A 202 -2.85 3.23 17.09
C TRP A 202 -1.42 2.88 16.70
N GLU A 203 -0.45 2.93 17.64
CA GLU A 203 0.98 2.73 17.34
C GLU A 203 1.27 1.37 16.67
N HIS A 204 0.55 0.33 17.10
CA HIS A 204 0.71 -1.04 16.63
C HIS A 204 -0.43 -1.52 15.73
N ALA A 205 -1.23 -0.59 15.18
CA ALA A 205 -2.29 -0.95 14.24
C ALA A 205 -1.70 -1.63 12.98
N PHE A 206 -2.40 -2.64 12.47
CA PHE A 206 -1.90 -3.48 11.35
C PHE A 206 -1.55 -2.68 10.09
N PHE A 207 -2.16 -1.52 9.90
CA PHE A 207 -1.97 -0.66 8.73
C PHE A 207 -0.80 0.32 8.88
N GLN A 208 -0.06 0.30 10.00
CA GLN A 208 1.10 1.18 10.17
C GLN A 208 2.19 0.86 9.14
N PRO A 209 2.56 1.82 8.28
CA PRO A 209 3.51 1.56 7.22
C PRO A 209 4.96 1.62 7.70
N ARG A 210 5.88 1.22 6.81
CA ARG A 210 7.32 1.19 7.06
C ARG A 210 8.06 2.09 6.07
N PRO A 211 9.05 2.90 6.51
CA PRO A 211 9.92 3.64 5.60
C PRO A 211 11.00 2.69 5.06
N VAL A 212 11.18 2.67 3.74
CA VAL A 212 12.04 1.70 3.03
C VAL A 212 12.80 2.34 1.87
N MET A 213 13.95 1.77 1.52
CA MET A 213 14.58 2.00 0.22
C MET A 213 14.15 0.91 -0.75
N VAL A 214 13.58 1.31 -1.89
CA VAL A 214 13.05 0.42 -2.92
C VAL A 214 13.87 0.57 -4.20
N LYS A 215 14.39 -0.54 -4.73
CA LYS A 215 15.09 -0.58 -6.02
C LYS A 215 14.12 -0.34 -7.18
N PHE A 216 14.64 -0.02 -8.35
CA PHE A 216 13.81 0.20 -9.54
C PHE A 216 12.99 -1.02 -9.97
N ASP A 217 13.42 -2.24 -9.61
CA ASP A 217 12.67 -3.48 -9.83
C ASP A 217 11.50 -3.70 -8.86
N GLY A 218 11.31 -2.78 -7.90
CA GLY A 218 10.24 -2.86 -6.89
C GLY A 218 10.59 -3.69 -5.66
N THR A 219 11.81 -4.21 -5.54
CA THR A 219 12.25 -4.93 -4.34
C THR A 219 12.69 -3.97 -3.25
N ILE A 220 12.34 -4.30 -1.99
CA ILE A 220 12.87 -3.59 -0.83
C ILE A 220 14.35 -3.97 -0.68
N ASP A 221 15.23 -2.96 -0.65
CA ASP A 221 16.65 -3.16 -0.38
C ASP A 221 16.92 -3.25 1.13
N TYR A 222 16.39 -2.28 1.88
CA TYR A 222 16.43 -2.26 3.33
C TYR A 222 15.39 -1.29 3.93
N GLU A 223 15.11 -1.48 5.21
CA GLU A 223 14.25 -0.58 5.99
C GLU A 223 15.05 0.61 6.53
N LEU A 224 14.35 1.73 6.71
CA LEU A 224 14.89 2.95 7.29
C LEU A 224 14.45 3.06 8.76
N TYR A 225 15.24 3.80 9.56
CA TYR A 225 14.87 4.07 10.93
C TYR A 225 13.71 5.06 11.00
N LYS A 226 12.61 4.66 11.64
CA LYS A 226 11.36 5.44 11.65
C LYS A 226 11.50 6.86 12.18
N ASN A 227 12.43 7.10 13.13
CA ASN A 227 12.61 8.40 13.75
C ASN A 227 13.63 9.30 13.05
N ASP A 228 14.50 8.71 12.22
CA ASP A 228 15.53 9.41 11.43
C ASP A 228 15.83 8.60 10.17
N VAL A 229 15.18 8.93 9.07
CA VAL A 229 15.31 8.19 7.81
C VAL A 229 16.68 8.37 7.13
N THR A 230 17.54 9.26 7.62
CA THR A 230 18.95 9.33 7.21
C THR A 230 19.75 8.11 7.69
N LYS A 231 19.12 7.24 8.50
CA LYS A 231 19.69 6.02 9.04
C LYS A 231 18.91 4.79 8.53
N LYS A 232 19.61 3.66 8.41
CA LYS A 232 19.00 2.36 8.23
C LYS A 232 18.25 1.94 9.52
N ALA A 233 17.48 0.88 9.47
CA ALA A 233 16.66 0.41 10.59
C ALA A 233 17.43 0.20 11.91
N ASP A 234 18.74 0.00 11.85
CA ASP A 234 19.61 -0.11 13.02
C ASP A 234 19.81 1.22 13.80
N GLY A 235 19.31 2.33 13.25
CA GLY A 235 19.43 3.68 13.82
C GLY A 235 20.85 4.26 13.80
N ALA A 236 21.82 3.58 13.21
CA ALA A 236 23.24 3.95 13.22
C ALA A 236 23.83 4.11 11.80
N THR A 237 23.65 3.10 10.95
CA THR A 237 24.20 3.09 9.58
C THR A 237 23.53 4.15 8.71
N THR A 238 24.32 4.97 8.04
CA THR A 238 23.79 5.99 7.11
C THR A 238 23.02 5.34 5.97
N SER A 239 21.86 5.88 5.66
CA SER A 239 21.01 5.44 4.55
C SER A 239 21.31 6.18 3.25
N ASP A 240 20.71 5.72 2.16
CA ASP A 240 20.85 6.30 0.83
C ASP A 240 19.73 7.29 0.47
N VAL A 241 18.93 7.78 1.43
CA VAL A 241 17.79 8.67 1.14
C VAL A 241 18.17 9.94 0.38
N ALA A 242 19.41 10.44 0.54
CA ALA A 242 19.94 11.61 -0.18
C ALA A 242 20.95 11.23 -1.29
N ASN A 243 21.23 9.95 -1.51
CA ASN A 243 22.22 9.49 -2.48
C ASN A 243 21.63 9.46 -3.90
N LYS A 244 21.96 10.46 -4.71
CA LYS A 244 21.50 10.54 -6.12
C LYS A 244 21.89 9.33 -6.96
N SER A 245 23.01 8.67 -6.65
CA SER A 245 23.52 7.50 -7.38
C SER A 245 22.85 6.19 -6.97
N TYR A 246 22.03 6.19 -5.93
CA TYR A 246 21.28 5.01 -5.54
C TYR A 246 20.27 4.63 -6.63
N ALA A 247 20.24 3.35 -7.03
CA ALA A 247 19.40 2.83 -8.11
C ALA A 247 17.99 2.45 -7.60
N GLY A 248 17.27 3.44 -7.04
CA GLY A 248 15.96 3.25 -6.44
C GLY A 248 15.41 4.52 -5.82
N ASN A 249 14.45 4.41 -4.93
CA ASN A 249 13.72 5.51 -4.30
C ASN A 249 13.52 5.28 -2.81
N ALA A 250 13.42 6.36 -2.03
CA ALA A 250 12.94 6.32 -0.66
C ALA A 250 11.41 6.30 -0.66
N MET A 251 10.81 5.26 -0.11
CA MET A 251 9.38 4.99 -0.19
C MET A 251 8.80 4.63 1.17
N ILE A 252 7.48 4.67 1.25
CA ILE A 252 6.70 4.20 2.39
C ILE A 252 5.95 2.95 1.93
N ALA A 253 6.23 1.82 2.56
CA ALA A 253 5.58 0.53 2.30
C ALA A 253 4.29 0.43 3.13
N PHE A 254 3.15 0.41 2.46
CA PHE A 254 1.85 0.19 3.07
C PHE A 254 1.45 -1.27 2.92
N PRO A 255 1.04 -1.95 4.01
CA PRO A 255 0.44 -3.27 3.92
C PRO A 255 -0.96 -3.20 3.31
N GLN A 256 -1.53 -4.36 2.97
CA GLN A 256 -2.92 -4.43 2.52
C GLN A 256 -3.86 -3.82 3.55
N VAL A 257 -4.75 -2.95 3.06
CA VAL A 257 -5.85 -2.38 3.85
C VAL A 257 -7.15 -2.60 3.09
N TRP A 258 -8.04 -3.35 3.70
CA TRP A 258 -9.35 -3.70 3.16
C TRP A 258 -10.41 -2.80 3.76
N PHE A 259 -11.23 -2.22 2.91
CA PHE A 259 -12.31 -1.33 3.32
C PHE A 259 -13.66 -1.92 2.93
N LYS A 260 -14.64 -1.71 3.83
CA LYS A 260 -16.06 -1.84 3.52
C LYS A 260 -16.73 -0.53 3.89
N PHE A 261 -17.53 -0.02 2.96
CA PHE A 261 -18.30 1.20 3.12
C PHE A 261 -19.79 0.87 3.12
N ALA A 262 -20.53 1.31 4.13
CA ALA A 262 -21.94 1.03 4.26
C ALA A 262 -22.70 2.24 4.84
N MET A 263 -24.01 2.31 4.56
CA MET A 263 -24.91 3.22 5.25
C MET A 263 -25.56 2.49 6.40
N ASP A 264 -25.58 3.12 7.59
CA ASP A 264 -26.39 2.71 8.71
C ASP A 264 -27.33 3.88 9.08
N GLY A 265 -28.56 3.79 8.66
CA GLY A 265 -29.48 4.93 8.67
C GLY A 265 -28.94 6.08 7.82
N THR A 266 -28.60 7.20 8.47
CA THR A 266 -27.98 8.38 7.82
C THR A 266 -26.45 8.44 8.02
N LEU A 267 -25.87 7.53 8.80
CA LEU A 267 -24.45 7.52 9.12
C LEU A 267 -23.66 6.81 8.01
N PHE A 268 -22.49 7.32 7.70
CA PHE A 268 -21.49 6.62 6.92
C PHE A 268 -20.74 5.68 7.86
N HIS A 269 -20.78 4.39 7.58
CA HIS A 269 -20.09 3.37 8.36
C HIS A 269 -18.92 2.84 7.56
N VAL A 270 -17.71 2.92 8.13
CA VAL A 270 -16.46 2.49 7.49
C VAL A 270 -15.81 1.41 8.33
N TYR A 271 -15.58 0.26 7.72
CA TYR A 271 -14.84 -0.85 8.28
C TYR A 271 -13.47 -0.93 7.63
N VAL A 272 -12.44 -1.16 8.43
CA VAL A 272 -11.03 -1.22 8.02
C VAL A 272 -10.43 -2.53 8.52
N SER A 273 -10.04 -3.41 7.60
CA SER A 273 -9.56 -4.75 7.94
C SER A 273 -8.19 -5.06 7.33
N ASN A 274 -7.43 -5.95 7.99
CA ASN A 274 -6.15 -6.46 7.51
C ASN A 274 -6.29 -7.53 6.42
N LYS A 275 -7.53 -7.97 6.13
CA LYS A 275 -7.83 -8.95 5.08
C LYS A 275 -9.27 -8.85 4.61
N GLN A 276 -9.59 -9.51 3.52
CA GLN A 276 -10.97 -9.65 3.06
C GLN A 276 -11.78 -10.52 4.04
N VAL A 277 -12.76 -9.91 4.70
CA VAL A 277 -13.65 -10.61 5.65
C VAL A 277 -14.80 -11.29 4.90
N ASP A 278 -15.35 -10.58 3.91
CA ASP A 278 -16.39 -11.06 2.99
C ASP A 278 -16.27 -10.30 1.64
N SER A 279 -17.15 -10.59 0.70
CA SER A 279 -17.13 -9.97 -0.64
C SER A 279 -17.43 -8.46 -0.67
N THR A 280 -17.84 -7.86 0.46
CA THR A 280 -18.09 -6.42 0.56
C THR A 280 -16.84 -5.63 0.97
N TYR A 281 -15.74 -6.33 1.32
CA TYR A 281 -14.45 -5.71 1.61
C TYR A 281 -13.58 -5.69 0.36
N HIS A 282 -13.03 -4.52 0.03
CA HIS A 282 -12.21 -4.27 -1.14
C HIS A 282 -10.86 -3.65 -0.77
N CYS A 283 -9.81 -4.07 -1.47
CA CYS A 283 -8.44 -3.55 -1.33
C CYS A 283 -7.96 -2.99 -2.67
N TYR A 284 -8.62 -1.95 -3.19
CA TYR A 284 -8.41 -1.42 -4.54
C TYR A 284 -6.98 -0.94 -4.82
N THR A 285 -6.23 -0.55 -3.77
CA THR A 285 -4.89 0.02 -3.92
C THR A 285 -3.80 -1.01 -4.21
N HIS A 286 -4.01 -2.29 -3.85
CA HIS A 286 -2.96 -3.31 -3.84
C HIS A 286 -2.98 -4.27 -5.03
N TYR A 287 -3.78 -4.01 -6.05
CA TYR A 287 -3.69 -4.78 -7.28
C TYR A 287 -2.65 -4.16 -8.23
N ASN A 288 -1.72 -4.97 -8.71
CA ASN A 288 -0.74 -4.55 -9.70
C ASN A 288 -1.34 -4.55 -11.13
N LYS A 289 -0.57 -4.15 -12.14
CA LYS A 289 -1.02 -4.09 -13.54
C LYS A 289 -1.41 -5.45 -14.15
N LEU A 290 -1.08 -6.56 -13.50
CA LEU A 290 -1.45 -7.91 -13.91
C LEU A 290 -2.73 -8.38 -13.20
N GLY A 291 -3.36 -7.53 -12.39
CA GLY A 291 -4.53 -7.90 -11.57
C GLY A 291 -4.18 -8.81 -10.39
N VAL A 292 -2.92 -8.85 -9.99
CA VAL A 292 -2.46 -9.64 -8.84
C VAL A 292 -2.45 -8.76 -7.59
N LEU A 293 -3.09 -9.25 -6.53
CA LEU A 293 -3.06 -8.63 -5.22
C LEU A 293 -1.66 -8.80 -4.61
N VAL A 294 -1.00 -7.68 -4.34
CA VAL A 294 0.34 -7.64 -3.73
C VAL A 294 0.26 -7.37 -2.23
N ASP A 295 1.23 -7.87 -1.48
CA ASP A 295 1.24 -7.71 -0.01
C ASP A 295 1.46 -6.26 0.42
N GLU A 296 2.25 -5.50 -0.34
CA GLU A 296 2.60 -4.11 -0.03
C GLU A 296 2.64 -3.27 -1.32
N ILE A 297 2.28 -2.00 -1.15
CA ILE A 297 2.50 -0.97 -2.16
C ILE A 297 3.45 0.08 -1.61
N PHE A 298 4.13 0.78 -2.50
CA PHE A 298 5.10 1.80 -2.15
C PHE A 298 4.61 3.17 -2.59
N ILE A 299 4.51 4.10 -1.64
CA ILE A 299 4.14 5.50 -1.87
C ILE A 299 5.38 6.36 -1.59
N MET A 300 5.64 7.37 -2.41
CA MET A 300 6.79 8.27 -2.25
C MET A 300 6.92 8.79 -0.82
N MET A 301 8.14 8.81 -0.30
CA MET A 301 8.45 9.50 0.96
C MET A 301 8.53 11.02 0.76
N TYR A 302 9.04 11.44 -0.38
CA TYR A 302 9.25 12.84 -0.78
C TYR A 302 8.48 13.17 -2.05
N GLN A 303 8.00 14.40 -2.17
CA GLN A 303 7.50 14.88 -3.45
C GLN A 303 8.56 14.69 -4.54
N PRO A 304 8.20 14.16 -5.73
CA PRO A 304 9.21 13.71 -6.69
C PRO A 304 10.11 14.85 -7.16
N THR A 305 11.33 14.48 -7.41
CA THR A 305 12.36 15.31 -8.03
C THR A 305 12.60 14.86 -9.46
N TYR A 306 13.08 15.77 -10.31
CA TYR A 306 13.40 15.48 -11.70
C TYR A 306 14.85 15.07 -11.85
N ASP A 307 15.08 13.87 -12.36
CA ASP A 307 16.42 13.33 -12.60
C ASP A 307 16.63 13.05 -14.10
N ASN A 308 17.47 13.83 -14.75
CA ASN A 308 17.79 13.71 -16.17
C ASN A 308 19.29 13.47 -16.44
N ASN A 309 20.11 13.23 -15.42
CA ASN A 309 21.57 13.18 -15.59
C ASN A 309 22.32 12.24 -14.63
N VAL A 310 21.66 11.60 -13.65
CA VAL A 310 22.31 10.67 -12.71
C VAL A 310 21.80 9.25 -12.95
N GLN A 311 20.56 8.95 -12.55
CA GLN A 311 19.91 7.69 -12.87
C GLN A 311 19.05 7.79 -14.13
N GLY A 312 18.49 8.97 -14.41
CA GLY A 312 17.87 9.34 -15.68
C GLY A 312 18.88 9.81 -16.72
N THR A 313 18.37 10.10 -17.91
CA THR A 313 19.10 10.78 -18.99
C THR A 313 18.21 11.86 -19.59
N SER A 314 18.80 12.78 -20.37
CA SER A 314 18.00 13.82 -21.05
C SER A 314 16.92 13.24 -21.97
N ALA A 315 17.15 12.05 -22.57
CA ALA A 315 16.19 11.34 -23.40
C ALA A 315 15.15 10.55 -22.60
N ASN A 316 15.51 10.06 -21.41
CA ASN A 316 14.66 9.28 -20.52
C ASN A 316 14.82 9.79 -19.08
N PRO A 317 14.28 10.97 -18.76
CA PRO A 317 14.32 11.48 -17.38
C PRO A 317 13.40 10.65 -16.47
N LEU A 318 13.69 10.69 -15.16
CA LEU A 318 12.97 9.95 -14.15
C LEU A 318 12.30 10.90 -13.14
N LEU A 319 11.22 10.45 -12.52
CA LEU A 319 10.77 10.95 -11.23
C LEU A 319 11.43 10.16 -10.11
N ARG A 320 11.97 10.85 -9.12
CA ARG A 320 12.69 10.25 -7.99
C ARG A 320 12.13 10.75 -6.66
N SER A 321 11.87 9.84 -5.73
CA SER A 321 11.61 10.16 -4.33
C SER A 321 12.93 10.11 -3.56
N ILE A 322 13.54 11.28 -3.32
CA ILE A 322 14.88 11.40 -2.77
C ILE A 322 15.01 12.69 -1.93
N SER A 323 15.76 12.65 -0.84
CA SER A 323 15.99 13.77 0.08
C SER A 323 16.99 14.79 -0.48
N GLY A 324 16.86 16.05 -0.04
CA GLY A 324 17.80 17.13 -0.32
C GLY A 324 17.81 17.60 -1.77
N GLN A 325 16.72 17.37 -2.53
CA GLN A 325 16.64 17.72 -3.94
C GLN A 325 15.49 18.68 -4.23
N GLY A 326 15.63 19.41 -5.36
CA GLY A 326 14.56 20.29 -5.84
C GLY A 326 13.32 19.49 -6.25
N ILE A 327 12.15 19.92 -5.76
CA ILE A 327 10.87 19.33 -6.12
C ILE A 327 10.57 19.61 -7.60
N CYS A 328 10.08 18.59 -8.30
CA CYS A 328 9.66 18.68 -9.68
C CYS A 328 8.31 19.43 -9.76
N VAL A 329 8.34 20.70 -10.12
CA VAL A 329 7.16 21.58 -10.23
C VAL A 329 7.00 22.14 -11.63
N ASN A 330 5.82 22.67 -11.94
CA ASN A 330 5.52 23.33 -13.22
C ASN A 330 5.67 22.42 -14.44
N ASN A 331 5.24 21.17 -14.32
CA ASN A 331 5.27 20.19 -15.40
C ASN A 331 3.85 19.73 -15.76
N SER A 332 3.66 19.34 -17.02
CA SER A 332 2.40 18.75 -17.45
C SER A 332 2.27 17.30 -16.96
N GLY A 333 1.04 16.82 -16.81
CA GLY A 333 0.79 15.41 -16.48
C GLY A 333 1.36 14.45 -17.52
N THR A 334 1.40 14.84 -18.80
CA THR A 334 2.06 14.05 -19.85
C THR A 334 3.53 13.80 -19.55
N ASN A 335 4.25 14.83 -19.09
CA ASN A 335 5.66 14.69 -18.72
C ASN A 335 5.83 13.84 -17.46
N GLU A 336 5.05 14.10 -16.41
CA GLU A 336 5.16 13.36 -15.16
C GLU A 336 4.83 11.87 -15.33
N ILE A 337 3.81 11.53 -16.11
CA ILE A 337 3.46 10.15 -16.47
C ILE A 337 4.63 9.50 -17.21
N LEU A 338 5.16 10.16 -18.25
CA LEU A 338 6.29 9.65 -19.02
C LEU A 338 7.53 9.40 -18.14
N TRP A 339 7.81 10.30 -17.20
CA TRP A 339 8.99 10.18 -16.32
C TRP A 339 8.83 9.08 -15.27
N ALA A 340 7.63 8.85 -14.77
CA ALA A 340 7.33 7.68 -13.94
C ALA A 340 7.47 6.37 -14.76
N GLU A 341 6.94 6.35 -16.00
CA GLU A 341 7.07 5.21 -16.91
C GLU A 341 8.52 4.90 -17.27
N ASN A 342 9.37 5.91 -17.46
CA ASN A 342 10.78 5.71 -17.73
C ASN A 342 11.48 4.93 -16.60
N THR A 343 10.99 5.01 -15.35
CA THR A 343 11.49 4.19 -14.24
C THR A 343 11.25 2.70 -14.50
N ASN A 344 10.11 2.33 -15.13
CA ASN A 344 9.80 0.95 -15.51
C ASN A 344 10.74 0.40 -16.60
N LYS A 345 11.43 1.29 -17.34
CA LYS A 345 12.45 0.91 -18.35
C LYS A 345 13.81 0.60 -17.73
N LYS A 346 14.02 0.97 -16.45
CA LYS A 346 15.28 0.69 -15.74
C LYS A 346 15.40 -0.75 -15.29
N ALA A 347 14.27 -1.34 -14.85
CA ALA A 347 14.20 -2.72 -14.41
C ALA A 347 12.77 -3.25 -14.62
N THR A 348 12.67 -4.55 -14.87
CA THR A 348 11.39 -5.30 -14.84
C THR A 348 11.12 -5.75 -13.41
N GLY A 349 9.87 -5.91 -13.02
CA GLY A 349 9.52 -6.41 -11.67
C GLY A 349 8.59 -5.50 -10.89
N ALA A 350 8.36 -4.27 -11.38
CA ALA A 350 7.45 -3.33 -10.74
C ALA A 350 6.68 -2.47 -11.74
N ASN A 351 5.65 -1.80 -11.28
CA ASN A 351 4.93 -0.75 -11.98
C ASN A 351 5.06 0.57 -11.22
N TRP A 352 5.95 1.43 -11.68
CA TRP A 352 6.08 2.81 -11.22
C TRP A 352 5.08 3.69 -11.94
N SER A 353 4.31 4.45 -11.19
CA SER A 353 3.26 5.34 -11.70
C SER A 353 3.06 6.54 -10.79
N LEU A 354 2.22 7.48 -11.18
CA LEU A 354 1.69 8.48 -10.27
C LEU A 354 0.75 7.80 -9.24
N TRP A 355 0.42 8.49 -8.15
CA TRP A 355 -0.60 8.02 -7.21
C TRP A 355 -1.92 7.74 -7.93
N ASP A 356 -2.64 6.71 -7.53
CA ASP A 356 -4.06 6.59 -7.83
C ASP A 356 -4.92 7.21 -6.71
N TYR A 357 -6.16 7.56 -7.07
CA TYR A 357 -7.09 8.19 -6.12
C TYR A 357 -7.42 7.25 -4.94
N GLY A 358 -7.38 5.95 -5.15
CA GLY A 358 -7.56 4.97 -4.08
C GLY A 358 -6.51 5.08 -2.98
N MET A 359 -5.23 5.33 -3.34
CA MET A 359 -4.17 5.54 -2.36
C MET A 359 -4.42 6.80 -1.52
N PHE A 360 -4.83 7.90 -2.16
CA PHE A 360 -5.16 9.13 -1.46
C PHE A 360 -6.36 8.93 -0.52
N GLN A 361 -7.41 8.26 -0.98
CA GLN A 361 -8.58 7.94 -0.17
C GLN A 361 -8.23 7.01 1.00
N MET A 362 -7.43 5.96 0.76
CA MET A 362 -6.97 5.04 1.80
C MET A 362 -6.33 5.81 2.96
N ILE A 363 -5.36 6.67 2.67
CA ILE A 363 -4.65 7.46 3.69
C ILE A 363 -5.64 8.40 4.40
N GLY A 364 -6.54 9.07 3.67
CA GLY A 364 -7.55 9.95 4.25
C GLY A 364 -8.49 9.22 5.23
N MET A 365 -8.91 8.01 4.90
CA MET A 365 -9.74 7.19 5.79
C MET A 365 -8.97 6.73 7.03
N LEU A 366 -7.69 6.32 6.89
CA LEU A 366 -6.85 5.95 8.02
C LEU A 366 -6.59 7.13 8.96
N LEU A 367 -6.38 8.33 8.43
CA LEU A 367 -6.23 9.56 9.24
C LEU A 367 -7.53 9.89 10.00
N THR A 368 -8.67 9.75 9.33
CA THR A 368 -9.99 9.97 9.96
C THR A 368 -10.25 8.95 11.06
N LEU A 369 -9.93 7.68 10.83
CA LEU A 369 -10.02 6.62 11.84
C LEU A 369 -9.13 6.93 13.04
N MET A 370 -7.83 7.15 12.82
CA MET A 370 -6.86 7.36 13.91
C MET A 370 -7.14 8.63 14.70
N GLY A 371 -7.41 9.74 14.00
CA GLY A 371 -7.61 11.05 14.62
C GLY A 371 -9.02 11.28 15.15
N LYS A 372 -9.97 10.40 14.81
CA LYS A 372 -11.40 10.52 15.16
C LYS A 372 -11.95 11.92 14.78
N SER A 373 -11.49 12.46 13.66
CA SER A 373 -11.80 13.82 13.18
C SER A 373 -11.67 13.89 11.67
N THR A 374 -12.49 14.74 11.04
CA THR A 374 -12.33 15.09 9.62
C THR A 374 -11.46 16.33 9.40
N ASN A 375 -11.02 17.02 10.45
CA ASN A 375 -10.09 18.16 10.37
C ASN A 375 -8.66 17.68 10.60
N VAL A 376 -7.95 17.36 9.51
CA VAL A 376 -6.57 16.87 9.59
C VAL A 376 -5.57 17.94 9.99
N GLU A 377 -5.80 19.21 9.62
CA GLU A 377 -4.92 20.32 10.00
C GLU A 377 -4.91 20.52 11.52
N ALA A 378 -6.07 20.48 12.15
CA ALA A 378 -6.18 20.60 13.61
C ALA A 378 -5.63 19.37 14.34
N THR A 379 -5.66 18.20 13.70
CA THR A 379 -5.25 16.93 14.31
C THR A 379 -3.75 16.64 14.11
N TYR A 380 -3.22 16.87 12.91
CA TYR A 380 -1.88 16.43 12.51
C TYR A 380 -0.92 17.58 12.20
N GLY A 381 -1.41 18.79 11.99
CA GLY A 381 -0.61 19.99 11.70
C GLY A 381 -1.11 20.75 10.49
N LYS A 382 -0.83 22.05 10.49
CA LYS A 382 -1.41 22.99 9.52
C LYS A 382 -0.88 22.78 8.09
N GLY A 383 0.36 22.33 7.93
CA GLY A 383 0.98 22.31 6.61
C GLY A 383 1.51 23.68 6.15
N ARG A 384 2.09 23.74 4.95
CA ARG A 384 2.65 24.97 4.36
C ARG A 384 1.57 25.76 3.63
N ASP A 385 1.36 26.99 4.08
CA ASP A 385 0.39 27.93 3.52
C ASP A 385 1.02 29.32 3.27
N SER A 386 0.19 30.29 2.92
CA SER A 386 0.55 31.72 2.87
C SER A 386 1.76 32.03 1.97
N ASN A 387 1.86 31.32 0.83
CA ASN A 387 2.96 31.40 -0.13
C ASN A 387 4.34 31.00 0.44
N ASN A 388 4.35 30.16 1.47
CA ASN A 388 5.56 29.65 2.11
C ASN A 388 5.90 28.22 1.62
N ALA A 389 6.06 28.04 0.31
CA ALA A 389 6.49 26.77 -0.27
C ALA A 389 7.93 26.44 0.10
N ASN A 390 8.20 25.16 0.32
CA ASN A 390 9.57 24.63 0.34
C ASN A 390 9.85 23.85 -0.95
N ASN A 391 10.84 24.30 -1.71
CA ASN A 391 11.22 23.71 -2.99
C ASN A 391 12.20 22.53 -2.85
N THR A 392 12.64 22.20 -1.63
CA THR A 392 13.63 21.16 -1.38
C THR A 392 13.06 20.10 -0.45
N THR A 393 13.25 18.84 -0.80
CA THR A 393 12.83 17.68 -0.01
C THR A 393 13.77 17.42 1.17
N GLY A 394 13.34 16.63 2.15
CA GLY A 394 14.18 16.19 3.29
C GLY A 394 14.09 17.05 4.54
N GLU A 395 13.17 18.00 4.59
CA GLU A 395 12.96 18.88 5.76
C GLU A 395 12.51 18.10 7.00
N CYS A 396 11.84 16.97 6.79
CA CYS A 396 11.30 16.11 7.85
C CYS A 396 12.07 14.79 8.05
N ASP A 397 13.31 14.66 7.59
CA ASP A 397 14.08 13.41 7.67
C ASP A 397 14.22 12.88 9.11
N GLN A 398 14.36 13.78 10.08
CA GLN A 398 14.56 13.46 11.50
C GLN A 398 13.31 13.74 12.37
N ARG A 399 12.11 13.52 11.81
CA ARG A 399 10.85 13.90 12.46
C ARG A 399 9.88 12.74 12.73
N GLY A 400 10.36 11.51 12.69
CA GLY A 400 9.49 10.33 12.87
C GLY A 400 8.55 10.11 11.69
N MET A 401 7.50 9.32 11.90
CA MET A 401 6.49 9.00 10.88
C MET A 401 5.39 10.06 10.77
N PHE A 402 5.19 10.83 11.81
CA PHE A 402 4.24 11.95 11.87
C PHE A 402 4.91 13.18 12.45
N TYR A 403 4.65 14.32 11.83
CA TYR A 403 5.10 15.62 12.29
C TYR A 403 4.22 16.72 11.73
N GLY A 404 3.98 17.76 12.51
CA GLY A 404 3.29 18.96 12.08
C GLY A 404 3.33 20.06 13.14
N THR A 405 2.95 21.27 12.75
CA THR A 405 2.89 22.44 13.62
C THR A 405 1.54 23.15 13.49
N GLN A 406 1.15 23.94 14.49
CA GLN A 406 -0.04 24.80 14.39
C GLN A 406 0.16 26.00 13.45
N ALA A 407 1.40 26.47 13.32
CA ALA A 407 1.77 27.50 12.36
C ALA A 407 2.05 26.88 10.99
N THR A 408 2.16 27.73 9.95
CA THR A 408 2.64 27.28 8.65
C THR A 408 4.00 26.59 8.78
N GLY A 409 4.15 25.43 8.17
CA GLY A 409 5.37 24.63 8.27
C GLY A 409 5.20 23.26 7.60
N PRO A 410 6.22 22.42 7.64
CA PRO A 410 6.13 21.10 7.07
C PRO A 410 5.13 20.22 7.83
N VAL A 411 4.55 19.29 7.12
CA VAL A 411 3.74 18.21 7.68
C VAL A 411 4.27 16.86 7.17
N LYS A 412 4.34 15.87 8.05
CA LYS A 412 4.70 14.48 7.69
C LYS A 412 3.61 13.55 8.16
N ILE A 413 3.09 12.74 7.27
CA ILE A 413 1.97 11.83 7.51
C ILE A 413 2.37 10.43 7.07
N PHE A 414 2.35 9.47 7.97
CA PHE A 414 2.79 8.10 7.69
C PHE A 414 4.18 8.04 7.04
N GLY A 415 5.07 8.98 7.36
CA GLY A 415 6.39 9.09 6.76
C GLY A 415 6.44 9.87 5.44
N ILE A 416 5.31 10.26 4.86
CA ILE A 416 5.23 11.05 3.62
C ILE A 416 5.39 12.54 3.96
N GLU A 417 6.49 13.15 3.51
CA GLU A 417 6.75 14.57 3.71
C GLU A 417 5.80 15.42 2.86
N ASN A 418 5.19 16.43 3.48
CA ASN A 418 4.22 17.32 2.85
C ASN A 418 3.11 16.54 2.12
N TYR A 419 2.52 15.52 2.79
CA TYR A 419 1.42 14.72 2.24
C TYR A 419 0.26 15.59 1.73
N TYR A 420 -0.10 16.63 2.48
CA TYR A 420 -0.95 17.73 2.02
C TYR A 420 -0.21 19.05 2.11
N ALA A 421 -0.77 20.12 1.53
CA ALA A 421 -0.14 21.44 1.38
C ALA A 421 1.16 21.40 0.53
N ASN A 422 2.00 22.41 0.60
CA ASN A 422 3.23 22.65 -0.15
C ASN A 422 2.99 22.74 -1.67
N TYR A 423 2.87 21.60 -2.39
CA TYR A 423 2.51 21.53 -3.81
C TYR A 423 1.41 20.52 -4.04
N TRP A 424 0.51 20.80 -4.99
CA TRP A 424 -0.46 19.83 -5.48
C TRP A 424 0.22 18.54 -5.94
N LYS A 425 -0.35 17.38 -5.60
CA LYS A 425 0.07 16.08 -6.09
C LYS A 425 -0.89 15.65 -7.20
N ARG A 426 -0.35 15.40 -8.38
CA ARG A 426 -1.14 14.87 -9.47
C ARG A 426 -1.57 13.45 -9.16
N CYS A 427 -2.84 13.12 -9.43
CA CYS A 427 -3.44 11.85 -9.08
C CYS A 427 -4.12 11.19 -10.28
N ASN A 428 -3.86 9.90 -10.46
CA ASN A 428 -4.51 9.06 -11.48
C ASN A 428 -5.93 8.64 -11.05
N GLY A 429 -6.76 8.25 -12.01
CA GLY A 429 -8.02 7.57 -11.74
C GLY A 429 -9.11 8.45 -11.17
N CYS A 430 -9.02 9.78 -11.30
CA CYS A 430 -10.05 10.69 -10.84
C CYS A 430 -10.17 11.88 -11.79
N CYS A 431 -11.36 12.12 -12.33
CA CYS A 431 -11.67 13.25 -13.18
C CYS A 431 -13.12 13.73 -12.98
N TYR A 432 -13.45 14.88 -13.55
CA TYR A 432 -14.77 15.48 -13.41
C TYR A 432 -15.31 15.95 -14.77
N SER A 433 -16.59 15.73 -14.98
CA SER A 433 -17.36 16.26 -16.09
C SER A 433 -18.60 16.97 -15.56
N THR A 434 -18.96 18.09 -16.16
CA THR A 434 -20.20 18.81 -15.81
C THR A 434 -21.46 18.05 -16.24
N THR A 435 -21.32 17.05 -17.10
CA THR A 435 -22.44 16.18 -17.53
C THR A 435 -22.62 14.99 -16.61
N ASP A 436 -21.52 14.28 -16.29
CA ASP A 436 -21.59 12.99 -15.58
C ASP A 436 -21.17 13.10 -14.11
N GLY A 437 -20.59 14.22 -13.71
CA GLY A 437 -20.09 14.44 -12.35
C GLY A 437 -18.68 13.87 -12.13
N LEU A 438 -18.40 13.48 -10.90
CA LEU A 438 -17.14 12.88 -10.49
C LEU A 438 -17.03 11.45 -11.06
N ARG A 439 -15.90 11.15 -11.64
CA ARG A 439 -15.56 9.85 -12.21
C ARG A 439 -14.30 9.33 -11.54
N ILE A 440 -14.39 8.15 -10.93
CA ILE A 440 -13.31 7.54 -10.19
C ILE A 440 -13.13 6.11 -10.66
N LYS A 441 -11.88 5.71 -10.84
CA LYS A 441 -11.51 4.35 -11.13
C LYS A 441 -11.07 3.68 -9.82
N MET A 442 -11.99 2.89 -9.26
CA MET A 442 -11.73 2.00 -8.13
C MET A 442 -11.91 0.58 -8.64
N THR A 443 -10.83 -0.12 -8.93
CA THR A 443 -10.87 -1.46 -9.51
C THR A 443 -9.80 -2.34 -8.89
N GLU A 444 -10.03 -3.64 -8.88
CA GLU A 444 -9.06 -4.68 -8.51
C GLU A 444 -8.02 -4.91 -9.62
N THR A 445 -7.78 -3.92 -10.45
CA THR A 445 -6.70 -3.86 -11.41
C THR A 445 -6.03 -2.52 -11.28
N THR A 446 -4.71 -2.49 -11.44
CA THR A 446 -3.99 -1.21 -11.41
C THR A 446 -4.48 -0.29 -12.52
N ILE A 447 -4.55 1.00 -12.20
CA ILE A 447 -4.66 2.04 -13.20
C ILE A 447 -3.30 2.10 -13.89
N ASP A 448 -3.27 1.76 -15.18
CA ASP A 448 -2.08 1.98 -15.97
C ASP A 448 -1.93 3.48 -16.25
N GLY A 449 -1.20 4.16 -15.38
CA GLY A 449 -0.87 5.58 -15.54
C GLY A 449 0.33 5.83 -16.44
N SER A 450 0.78 4.83 -17.20
CA SER A 450 1.97 4.90 -18.05
C SER A 450 1.84 5.81 -19.27
N THR A 451 0.62 6.19 -19.63
CA THR A 451 0.33 7.09 -20.75
C THR A 451 -0.78 8.07 -20.41
N VAL A 452 -0.88 9.18 -21.18
CA VAL A 452 -2.02 10.11 -21.04
C VAL A 452 -3.36 9.39 -21.27
N ASN A 453 -3.39 8.37 -22.12
CA ASN A 453 -4.57 7.53 -22.34
C ASN A 453 -4.87 6.63 -21.12
N GLY A 454 -3.87 6.23 -20.35
CA GLY A 454 -4.04 5.54 -19.08
C GLY A 454 -4.70 6.40 -18.01
N TYR A 455 -4.59 7.73 -18.12
CA TYR A 455 -5.38 8.68 -17.34
C TYR A 455 -6.88 8.67 -17.70
N ASN A 456 -7.22 8.14 -18.87
CA ASN A 456 -8.57 7.98 -19.35
C ASN A 456 -9.41 9.26 -19.24
N THR A 457 -9.10 10.21 -20.11
CA THR A 457 -9.67 11.57 -20.10
C THR A 457 -11.18 11.62 -20.35
N ASP A 458 -11.75 10.58 -20.94
CA ASP A 458 -13.20 10.46 -21.19
C ASP A 458 -13.93 9.72 -20.06
N GLY A 459 -13.19 9.19 -19.06
CA GLY A 459 -13.75 8.44 -17.93
C GLY A 459 -14.30 7.06 -18.28
N THR A 460 -13.98 6.51 -19.45
CA THR A 460 -14.43 5.17 -19.84
C THR A 460 -13.89 4.12 -18.85
N GLY A 461 -14.79 3.30 -18.29
CA GLY A 461 -14.45 2.28 -17.28
C GLY A 461 -14.22 2.85 -15.87
N TYR A 462 -14.49 4.14 -15.65
CA TYR A 462 -14.51 4.71 -14.31
C TYR A 462 -15.85 4.42 -13.62
N VAL A 463 -15.83 4.25 -12.32
CA VAL A 463 -17.05 4.21 -11.51
C VAL A 463 -17.59 5.64 -11.46
N HIS A 464 -18.80 5.80 -11.98
CA HIS A 464 -19.48 7.09 -11.92
C HIS A 464 -19.97 7.32 -10.50
N ASN A 465 -19.59 8.45 -9.93
CA ASN A 465 -20.16 8.86 -8.67
C ASN A 465 -21.33 9.83 -8.90
N THR A 466 -22.32 9.72 -8.07
CA THR A 466 -23.64 10.31 -8.11
C THR A 466 -23.70 11.81 -8.44
N GLY A 467 -23.75 12.15 -9.72
CA GLY A 467 -24.12 13.48 -10.19
C GLY A 467 -23.06 14.55 -10.05
N THR A 468 -23.41 15.72 -10.48
CA THR A 468 -22.56 16.91 -10.49
C THR A 468 -22.38 17.49 -9.09
N PHE A 469 -21.26 18.18 -8.88
CA PHE A 469 -21.03 18.93 -7.65
C PHE A 469 -21.95 20.16 -7.56
N SER A 470 -22.21 20.61 -6.34
CA SER A 470 -22.94 21.84 -6.08
C SER A 470 -22.24 22.70 -5.01
N GLY A 471 -22.70 23.96 -4.86
CA GLY A 471 -22.05 24.96 -4.05
C GLY A 471 -21.07 25.80 -4.85
N SER A 472 -20.01 26.29 -4.19
CA SER A 472 -19.01 27.16 -4.81
C SER A 472 -17.73 26.39 -5.11
N SER A 473 -17.35 26.31 -6.39
CA SER A 473 -16.02 25.81 -6.77
C SER A 473 -14.94 26.67 -6.11
N GLY A 474 -13.99 26.02 -5.42
CA GLY A 474 -13.02 26.70 -4.54
C GLY A 474 -13.51 26.87 -3.10
N GLY A 475 -14.67 26.28 -2.74
CA GLY A 475 -15.19 26.30 -1.38
C GLY A 475 -14.80 25.04 -0.58
N TYR A 476 -15.12 25.08 0.72
CA TYR A 476 -14.90 23.94 1.62
C TYR A 476 -16.00 22.88 1.46
N ILE A 477 -15.60 21.63 1.49
CA ILE A 477 -16.51 20.48 1.42
C ILE A 477 -17.41 20.45 2.65
N SER A 478 -18.73 20.51 2.43
CA SER A 478 -19.75 20.34 3.48
C SER A 478 -20.41 18.97 3.44
N GLN A 479 -20.54 18.38 2.25
CA GLN A 479 -21.15 17.07 2.09
C GLN A 479 -20.30 16.17 1.19
N MET A 480 -20.24 14.91 1.61
CA MET A 480 -19.75 13.78 0.84
C MET A 480 -20.91 12.85 0.51
N THR A 481 -20.70 11.98 -0.46
CA THR A 481 -21.55 10.82 -0.73
C THR A 481 -20.76 9.56 -0.47
N LEU A 482 -21.45 8.52 -0.03
CA LEU A 482 -20.86 7.20 0.20
C LEU A 482 -21.46 6.21 -0.79
N ASN A 483 -20.66 5.34 -1.34
CA ASN A 483 -21.06 4.11 -2.01
C ASN A 483 -20.10 2.97 -1.62
N GLU A 484 -20.24 1.80 -2.20
CA GLU A 484 -19.41 0.62 -1.92
C GLU A 484 -17.90 0.83 -2.18
N ASN A 485 -17.54 1.83 -3.02
CA ASN A 485 -16.16 2.12 -3.41
C ASN A 485 -15.51 3.19 -2.54
N GLY A 486 -16.26 3.88 -1.68
CA GLY A 486 -15.68 4.92 -0.82
C GLY A 486 -16.58 6.09 -0.49
N ILE A 487 -15.94 7.15 -0.01
CA ILE A 487 -16.56 8.43 0.37
C ILE A 487 -16.01 9.52 -0.54
N PHE A 488 -16.89 10.27 -1.22
CA PHE A 488 -16.51 11.19 -2.28
C PHE A 488 -17.17 12.56 -2.11
N PRO A 489 -16.50 13.67 -2.47
CA PRO A 489 -17.07 15.01 -2.33
C PRO A 489 -18.33 15.19 -3.18
N LYS A 490 -19.26 16.01 -2.68
CA LYS A 490 -20.54 16.31 -3.35
C LYS A 490 -20.91 17.78 -3.32
N ILE A 491 -20.78 18.45 -2.16
CA ILE A 491 -21.19 19.85 -1.99
C ILE A 491 -20.07 20.63 -1.34
N ALA A 492 -19.77 21.81 -1.90
CA ALA A 492 -18.81 22.78 -1.34
C ALA A 492 -19.55 24.02 -0.81
N SER A 493 -19.94 23.98 0.47
CA SER A 493 -20.61 25.07 1.19
C SER A 493 -20.22 25.08 2.69
N GLY A 494 -19.12 24.45 3.04
CA GLY A 494 -18.57 24.39 4.41
C GLY A 494 -17.65 25.57 4.74
N SER A 495 -16.79 25.37 5.74
CA SER A 495 -15.76 26.32 6.15
C SER A 495 -14.50 25.59 6.65
N ALA A 496 -13.44 26.31 6.93
CA ALA A 496 -12.21 25.77 7.51
C ALA A 496 -12.38 25.06 8.87
N THR A 497 -13.51 25.26 9.53
CA THR A 497 -13.79 24.75 10.87
C THR A 497 -15.04 23.87 10.93
N THR A 498 -15.69 23.64 9.79
CA THR A 498 -16.92 22.84 9.73
C THR A 498 -16.84 21.72 8.72
N TYR A 499 -17.50 20.63 9.04
CA TYR A 499 -17.63 19.41 8.23
C TYR A 499 -16.27 18.76 7.92
N TRP A 500 -15.78 18.86 6.69
CA TRP A 500 -14.56 18.20 6.22
C TRP A 500 -13.31 19.11 6.29
N CYS A 501 -13.52 20.42 6.42
CA CYS A 501 -12.48 21.45 6.50
C CYS A 501 -11.56 21.56 5.26
N ASP A 502 -11.78 20.79 4.24
CA ASP A 502 -10.96 20.59 3.03
C ASP A 502 -11.63 21.22 1.80
N GLY A 503 -10.85 21.61 0.81
CA GLY A 503 -11.30 22.33 -0.37
C GLY A 503 -11.72 21.43 -1.55
N LEU A 504 -12.62 21.97 -2.41
CA LEU A 504 -13.09 21.29 -3.63
C LEU A 504 -13.17 22.28 -4.79
N TRP A 505 -12.47 22.00 -5.87
CA TRP A 505 -12.54 22.76 -7.12
C TRP A 505 -12.93 21.85 -8.28
N TRP A 506 -13.73 22.38 -9.19
CA TRP A 506 -14.16 21.62 -10.38
C TRP A 506 -14.44 22.49 -11.60
N ALA A 507 -14.14 21.95 -12.77
CA ALA A 507 -14.58 22.43 -14.08
C ALA A 507 -14.69 21.24 -15.04
N ASN A 508 -15.32 21.42 -16.18
CA ASN A 508 -15.47 20.38 -17.18
C ASN A 508 -14.10 19.89 -17.69
N GLY A 509 -13.89 18.58 -17.73
CA GLY A 509 -12.63 17.97 -18.20
C GLY A 509 -11.47 18.06 -17.22
N GLY A 510 -11.75 18.35 -15.93
CA GLY A 510 -10.73 18.47 -14.90
C GLY A 510 -10.18 17.13 -14.45
N PHE A 511 -8.84 17.07 -14.27
CA PHE A 511 -8.09 15.96 -13.70
C PHE A 511 -7.70 16.24 -12.25
N ALA A 512 -7.61 15.20 -11.44
CA ALA A 512 -7.35 15.36 -10.03
C ALA A 512 -5.92 15.82 -9.71
N PHE A 513 -5.85 16.91 -8.97
CA PHE A 513 -4.77 17.23 -8.05
C PHE A 513 -5.30 17.08 -6.63
N VAL A 514 -4.50 16.56 -5.72
CA VAL A 514 -4.92 16.27 -4.36
C VAL A 514 -4.00 16.91 -3.33
N GLY A 515 -4.51 17.08 -2.11
CA GLY A 515 -3.76 17.54 -0.94
C GLY A 515 -3.57 19.05 -0.83
N GLY A 516 -3.77 19.83 -1.88
CA GLY A 516 -3.60 21.29 -1.85
C GLY A 516 -2.17 21.78 -2.08
N ASP A 517 -2.00 23.09 -2.26
CA ASP A 517 -0.72 23.75 -2.36
C ASP A 517 -0.58 24.94 -1.39
N TYR A 518 0.62 25.51 -1.33
CA TYR A 518 0.97 26.62 -0.43
C TYR A 518 0.14 27.90 -0.63
N SER A 519 -0.63 28.03 -1.70
CA SER A 519 -1.45 29.21 -1.99
C SER A 519 -2.90 29.05 -1.54
N ASN A 520 -3.32 27.86 -1.11
CA ASN A 520 -4.72 27.56 -0.83
C ASN A 520 -5.18 27.92 0.60
N GLY A 521 -4.30 28.45 1.45
CA GLY A 521 -4.64 28.80 2.84
C GLY A 521 -4.96 27.56 3.66
N SER A 522 -6.17 27.47 4.21
CA SER A 522 -6.67 26.31 4.97
C SER A 522 -7.57 25.39 4.15
N LEU A 523 -7.51 25.46 2.81
CA LEU A 523 -8.31 24.61 1.91
C LEU A 523 -7.60 23.29 1.54
N PHE A 524 -6.46 22.99 2.12
CA PHE A 524 -5.71 21.76 1.87
C PHE A 524 -5.97 20.70 2.95
N GLY A 525 -5.78 19.44 2.61
CA GLY A 525 -5.96 18.33 3.53
C GLY A 525 -6.13 16.99 2.82
N CYS A 526 -6.52 15.97 3.57
CA CYS A 526 -6.60 14.60 3.07
C CYS A 526 -7.84 14.30 2.20
N PHE A 527 -8.76 15.25 2.08
CA PHE A 527 -9.93 15.17 1.19
C PHE A 527 -9.94 16.26 0.13
N THR A 528 -8.94 17.13 0.12
CA THR A 528 -8.84 18.22 -0.84
C THR A 528 -8.61 17.70 -2.23
N VAL A 529 -9.51 18.07 -3.17
CA VAL A 529 -9.45 17.68 -4.57
C VAL A 529 -9.63 18.90 -5.48
N TYR A 530 -8.75 19.02 -6.45
CA TYR A 530 -8.81 20.05 -7.48
C TYR A 530 -9.03 19.39 -8.85
N LEU A 531 -10.16 19.64 -9.46
CA LEU A 531 -10.65 19.04 -10.70
C LEU A 531 -10.98 20.08 -11.77
N SER A 532 -10.23 21.20 -11.80
CA SER A 532 -10.50 22.30 -12.71
C SER A 532 -9.51 22.43 -13.88
N HIS A 533 -8.47 21.61 -13.91
CA HIS A 533 -7.43 21.69 -14.92
C HIS A 533 -7.32 20.39 -15.75
N ALA A 534 -7.02 20.56 -17.02
CA ALA A 534 -6.68 19.44 -17.90
C ALA A 534 -5.34 18.81 -17.52
N VAL A 535 -5.10 17.57 -18.00
CA VAL A 535 -3.84 16.84 -17.77
C VAL A 535 -2.60 17.62 -18.27
N SER A 536 -2.76 18.49 -19.27
CA SER A 536 -1.70 19.33 -19.82
C SER A 536 -1.34 20.54 -18.95
N ALA A 537 -2.10 20.84 -17.89
CA ALA A 537 -1.84 21.98 -17.04
C ALA A 537 -0.45 21.87 -16.37
N ALA A 538 0.27 23.00 -16.39
CA ALA A 538 1.59 23.15 -15.79
C ALA A 538 1.69 24.55 -15.19
N TYR A 539 1.86 24.65 -13.87
CA TYR A 539 2.13 25.91 -13.16
C TYR A 539 2.89 25.63 -11.86
N GLY A 540 3.44 26.67 -11.25
CA GLY A 540 4.38 26.55 -10.14
C GLY A 540 3.82 25.94 -8.86
N GLY A 541 2.49 25.83 -8.71
CA GLY A 541 1.83 25.18 -7.58
C GLY A 541 1.64 23.65 -7.75
N ILE A 542 1.87 23.10 -8.97
CA ILE A 542 1.73 21.68 -9.23
C ILE A 542 3.08 20.98 -9.08
N GLY A 543 3.17 20.04 -8.16
CA GLY A 543 4.19 19.02 -8.06
C GLY A 543 3.67 17.68 -8.55
N GLY A 544 4.58 16.73 -8.76
CA GLY A 544 4.25 15.37 -9.13
C GLY A 544 3.87 14.49 -7.93
N SER A 545 3.58 13.25 -8.24
CA SER A 545 3.49 12.14 -7.28
C SER A 545 4.21 10.92 -7.81
N LEU A 546 4.53 9.95 -6.95
CA LEU A 546 5.18 8.71 -7.35
C LEU A 546 4.73 7.55 -6.45
N SER A 547 4.39 6.44 -7.07
CA SER A 547 4.08 5.18 -6.40
C SER A 547 4.70 4.01 -7.14
N CYS A 548 4.77 2.86 -6.46
CA CYS A 548 5.24 1.62 -7.06
C CYS A 548 4.40 0.44 -6.56
N LYS A 549 4.02 -0.44 -7.47
CA LYS A 549 3.39 -1.73 -7.17
C LYS A 549 4.29 -2.83 -7.72
N PRO A 550 4.79 -3.75 -6.87
CA PRO A 550 5.60 -4.87 -7.33
C PRO A 550 4.82 -5.77 -8.30
N ASN A 551 5.52 -6.40 -9.22
CA ASN A 551 4.91 -7.41 -10.10
C ASN A 551 4.99 -8.80 -9.44
N ALA A 552 4.67 -8.97 -8.23
CA ALA A 552 4.69 -10.21 -7.41
C ALA A 552 5.49 -11.39 -7.97
#